data_bede60448fa653ff101e0347224885ab
#
_entry.id   bede60448fa653ff101e0347224885ab
#
_cell.length_a   1.000
_cell.length_b   1.000
_cell.length_c   1.000
_cell.angle_alpha   90.00
_cell.angle_beta   90.00
_cell.angle_gamma   90.00
#
_symmetry.space_group_name_H-M   'P 1'
#
loop_
_entity.id
_entity.type
_entity.pdbx_description
1 polymer ?
#
loop_
_entity_poly.entity_id
_entity_poly.type
_entity_poly.pdbx_seq_one_letter_code
_entity_poly.pdbx_strand_id
1 'polypeptide(L)'
;MNRHRIVLDTNVLISAILFGGKPRRVLDLVISGSVDCTLSTVILDELKDVLQRPKFGFSAEVCFHIIEELHGACDIISPSVSVDVIRSDPDDDRILECAVEAQAHFIVSGDPHLLDLGKFEKVRILSPADYLKEFA
;
A
#
# COMPACT_ATOMS: atom_id res chain seq x y z
N MET A 1 -22.48 4.65 -7.76
CA MET A 1 -21.54 3.56 -7.46
C MET A 1 -20.58 3.99 -6.37
N ASN A 2 -20.50 3.20 -5.32
CA ASN A 2 -19.65 3.56 -4.19
C ASN A 2 -18.22 3.12 -4.45
N ARG A 3 -17.31 4.09 -4.43
CA ARG A 3 -15.88 3.80 -4.47
C ARG A 3 -15.44 3.47 -3.06
N HIS A 4 -14.66 2.43 -2.92
CA HIS A 4 -14.04 2.12 -1.64
C HIS A 4 -12.60 2.65 -1.61
N ARG A 5 -12.04 2.70 -0.40
CA ARG A 5 -10.69 3.19 -0.16
C ARG A 5 -9.81 2.04 0.30
N ILE A 6 -8.62 1.96 -0.27
CA ILE A 6 -7.64 0.94 0.10
C ILE A 6 -6.34 1.59 0.54
N VAL A 7 -5.55 0.82 1.30
CA VAL A 7 -4.15 1.11 1.60
C VAL A 7 -3.33 -0.02 1.02
N LEU A 8 -2.25 0.31 0.33
CA LEU A 8 -1.32 -0.67 -0.22
C LEU A 8 -0.10 -0.77 0.69
N ASP A 9 0.23 -1.99 1.08
CA ASP A 9 1.48 -2.29 1.78
C ASP A 9 2.67 -1.93 0.88
N THR A 10 3.76 -1.48 1.47
CA THR A 10 4.98 -1.14 0.75
C THR A 10 5.44 -2.28 -0.16
N ASN A 11 5.38 -3.52 0.32
CA ASN A 11 5.80 -4.69 -0.47
C ASN A 11 4.92 -4.90 -1.70
N VAL A 12 3.63 -4.61 -1.63
CA VAL A 12 2.75 -4.67 -2.80
C VAL A 12 3.15 -3.62 -3.82
N LEU A 13 3.47 -2.40 -3.37
CA LEU A 13 3.94 -1.33 -4.26
C LEU A 13 5.26 -1.73 -4.93
N ILE A 14 6.20 -2.26 -4.17
CA ILE A 14 7.49 -2.71 -4.70
C ILE A 14 7.27 -3.81 -5.74
N SER A 15 6.46 -4.82 -5.43
CA SER A 15 6.18 -5.91 -6.35
C SER A 15 5.50 -5.43 -7.63
N ALA A 16 4.57 -4.48 -7.52
CA ALA A 16 3.91 -3.89 -8.68
C ALA A 16 4.90 -3.17 -9.60
N ILE A 17 5.83 -2.44 -9.02
CA ILE A 17 6.82 -1.64 -9.76
C ILE A 17 7.88 -2.54 -10.41
N LEU A 18 8.37 -3.54 -9.67
CA LEU A 18 9.50 -4.37 -10.12
C LEU A 18 9.09 -5.56 -10.98
N PHE A 19 7.97 -6.20 -10.65
CA PHE A 19 7.65 -7.51 -11.23
C PHE A 19 6.32 -7.53 -11.99
N GLY A 20 5.44 -6.58 -11.76
CA GLY A 20 4.13 -6.58 -12.39
C GLY A 20 3.17 -7.56 -11.74
N GLY A 21 2.47 -8.38 -12.55
CA GLY A 21 1.53 -9.39 -12.06
C GLY A 21 0.31 -8.80 -11.35
N LYS A 22 -0.24 -9.53 -10.40
CA LYS A 22 -1.43 -9.12 -9.66
C LYS A 22 -1.23 -7.84 -8.85
N PRO A 23 -0.10 -7.63 -8.16
CA PRO A 23 0.14 -6.34 -7.51
C PRO A 23 0.04 -5.16 -8.48
N ARG A 24 0.58 -5.30 -9.70
CA ARG A 24 0.49 -4.24 -10.70
C ARG A 24 -0.94 -3.99 -11.14
N ARG A 25 -1.74 -5.04 -11.26
CA ARG A 25 -3.16 -4.88 -11.62
C ARG A 25 -3.92 -4.09 -10.57
N VAL A 26 -3.61 -4.30 -9.29
CA VAL A 26 -4.19 -3.51 -8.19
C VAL A 26 -3.75 -2.05 -8.31
N LEU A 27 -2.46 -1.82 -8.52
CA LEU A 27 -1.93 -0.47 -8.68
C LEU A 27 -2.56 0.24 -9.89
N ASP A 28 -2.79 -0.47 -10.98
CA ASP A 28 -3.45 0.10 -12.16
C ASP A 28 -4.87 0.57 -11.86
N LEU A 29 -5.61 -0.12 -10.99
CA LEU A 29 -6.92 0.34 -10.55
C LEU A 29 -6.84 1.67 -9.79
N VAL A 30 -5.79 1.85 -9.00
CA VAL A 30 -5.54 3.10 -8.29
C VAL A 30 -5.21 4.22 -9.27
N ILE A 31 -4.27 3.96 -10.18
CA ILE A 31 -3.79 4.96 -11.14
C ILE A 31 -4.91 5.38 -12.08
N SER A 32 -5.77 4.45 -12.50
CA SER A 32 -6.89 4.75 -13.38
C SER A 32 -8.03 5.50 -12.67
N GLY A 33 -7.97 5.61 -11.34
CA GLY A 33 -9.00 6.27 -10.57
C GLY A 33 -10.22 5.39 -10.27
N SER A 34 -10.13 4.09 -10.51
CA SER A 34 -11.24 3.16 -10.26
C SER A 34 -11.45 2.90 -8.77
N VAL A 35 -10.42 3.08 -7.96
CA VAL A 35 -10.47 2.91 -6.51
C VAL A 35 -9.65 4.02 -5.85
N ASP A 36 -10.10 4.48 -4.69
CA ASP A 36 -9.37 5.47 -3.91
C ASP A 36 -8.29 4.77 -3.10
N CYS A 37 -7.10 5.37 -3.07
CA CYS A 37 -5.98 4.84 -2.31
C CYS A 37 -5.41 5.93 -1.41
N THR A 38 -5.10 5.55 -0.16
CA THR A 38 -4.37 6.42 0.76
C THR A 38 -3.07 5.73 1.15
N LEU A 39 -2.00 6.49 1.17
CA LEU A 39 -0.69 6.05 1.65
C LEU A 39 -0.25 7.02 2.74
N SER A 40 0.55 6.53 3.68
CA SER A 40 1.15 7.41 4.69
C SER A 40 2.50 7.91 4.21
N THR A 41 2.98 8.98 4.85
CA THR A 41 4.35 9.47 4.62
C THR A 41 5.37 8.39 4.95
N VAL A 42 5.10 7.55 5.97
CA VAL A 42 5.98 6.45 6.36
C VAL A 42 6.08 5.41 5.24
N ILE A 43 4.94 5.03 4.65
CA ILE A 43 4.91 4.08 3.53
C ILE A 43 5.70 4.62 2.34
N LEU A 44 5.50 5.89 2.00
CA LEU A 44 6.23 6.52 0.89
C LEU A 44 7.72 6.61 1.15
N ASP A 45 8.12 6.96 2.37
CA ASP A 45 9.54 7.06 2.72
C ASP A 45 10.21 5.69 2.63
N GLU A 46 9.55 4.64 3.09
CA GLU A 46 10.05 3.28 2.97
C GLU A 46 10.18 2.88 1.49
N LEU A 47 9.19 3.20 0.68
CA LEU A 47 9.23 2.91 -0.76
C LEU A 47 10.38 3.63 -1.43
N LYS A 48 10.58 4.93 -1.14
CA LYS A 48 11.71 5.70 -1.68
C LYS A 48 13.05 5.05 -1.33
N ASP A 49 13.19 4.65 -0.07
CA ASP A 49 14.42 4.03 0.41
C ASP A 49 14.72 2.74 -0.35
N VAL A 50 13.71 1.89 -0.52
CA VAL A 50 13.88 0.62 -1.22
C VAL A 50 14.18 0.82 -2.69
N LEU A 51 13.46 1.73 -3.37
CA LEU A 51 13.66 1.97 -4.81
C LEU A 51 15.05 2.52 -5.14
N GLN A 52 15.70 3.20 -4.20
CA GLN A 52 17.03 3.76 -4.39
C GLN A 52 18.15 2.73 -4.22
N ARG A 53 17.82 1.51 -3.80
CA ARG A 53 18.86 0.49 -3.60
C ARG A 53 19.52 0.12 -4.93
N PRO A 54 20.88 0.07 -4.96
CA PRO A 54 21.61 -0.16 -6.22
C PRO A 54 21.21 -1.42 -6.95
N LYS A 55 20.77 -2.46 -6.24
CA LYS A 55 20.41 -3.74 -6.85
C LYS A 55 19.23 -3.62 -7.83
N PHE A 56 18.42 -2.58 -7.73
CA PHE A 56 17.28 -2.39 -8.65
C PHE A 56 17.64 -1.57 -9.88
N GLY A 57 18.76 -0.88 -9.87
CA GLY A 57 19.24 -0.16 -11.05
C GLY A 57 18.44 1.07 -11.45
N PHE A 58 17.55 1.56 -10.60
CA PHE A 58 16.78 2.77 -10.91
C PHE A 58 17.63 4.02 -10.71
N SER A 59 17.57 4.95 -11.67
CA SER A 59 18.16 6.27 -11.49
C SER A 59 17.35 7.09 -10.50
N ALA A 60 17.95 8.14 -9.94
CA ALA A 60 17.26 9.06 -9.06
C ALA A 60 16.05 9.71 -9.76
N GLU A 61 16.19 9.99 -11.06
CA GLU A 61 15.13 10.56 -11.86
C GLU A 61 13.93 9.61 -11.98
N VAL A 62 14.18 8.33 -12.25
CA VAL A 62 13.12 7.32 -12.33
C VAL A 62 12.42 7.17 -11.00
N CYS A 63 13.16 7.10 -9.89
CA CYS A 63 12.58 7.03 -8.55
C CYS A 63 11.68 8.24 -8.27
N PHE A 64 12.14 9.42 -8.63
CA PHE A 64 11.36 10.65 -8.47
C PHE A 64 10.03 10.58 -9.23
N HIS A 65 10.07 10.14 -10.48
CA HIS A 65 8.86 10.04 -11.30
C HIS A 65 7.85 9.03 -10.76
N ILE A 66 8.34 7.91 -10.24
CA ILE A 66 7.47 6.90 -9.61
C ILE A 66 6.74 7.51 -8.41
N ILE A 67 7.47 8.20 -7.55
CA ILE A 67 6.88 8.80 -6.35
C ILE A 67 5.90 9.91 -6.72
N GLU A 68 6.23 10.73 -7.72
CA GLU A 68 5.33 11.79 -8.20
C GLU A 68 4.02 11.21 -8.75
N GLU A 69 4.09 10.09 -9.47
CA GLU A 69 2.90 9.43 -9.98
C GLU A 69 2.00 8.95 -8.83
N LEU A 70 2.59 8.42 -7.77
CA LEU A 70 1.84 8.00 -6.59
C LEU A 70 1.21 9.19 -5.86
N HIS A 71 1.94 10.31 -5.75
CA HIS A 71 1.39 11.54 -5.17
C HIS A 71 0.17 12.02 -5.95
N GLY A 72 0.18 11.86 -7.26
CA GLY A 72 -0.94 12.26 -8.11
C GLY A 72 -2.14 11.30 -8.04
N ALA A 73 -1.90 10.03 -7.70
CA ALA A 73 -2.92 8.99 -7.72
C ALA A 73 -3.50 8.68 -6.34
N CYS A 74 -2.80 9.02 -5.26
CA CYS A 74 -3.16 8.67 -3.89
C CYS A 74 -3.25 9.88 -2.99
N ASP A 75 -4.07 9.78 -1.94
CA ASP A 75 -4.05 10.73 -0.84
C ASP A 75 -2.89 10.36 0.08
N ILE A 76 -2.10 11.34 0.47
CA ILE A 76 -0.95 11.12 1.35
C ILE A 76 -1.23 11.75 2.71
N ILE A 77 -1.12 10.95 3.76
CA ILE A 77 -1.43 11.39 5.12
C ILE A 77 -0.26 11.11 6.07
N SER A 78 -0.28 11.81 7.21
CA SER A 78 0.60 11.55 8.34
C SER A 78 -0.28 11.14 9.51
N PRO A 79 -0.42 9.83 9.80
CA PRO A 79 -1.36 9.38 10.83
C PRO A 79 -1.02 9.94 12.22
N SER A 80 -2.06 10.35 12.94
CA SER A 80 -1.94 10.78 14.34
C SER A 80 -2.19 9.63 15.32
N VAL A 81 -2.79 8.53 14.84
CA VAL A 81 -3.04 7.35 15.66
C VAL A 81 -1.79 6.50 15.77
N SER A 82 -1.68 5.76 16.87
CA SER A 82 -0.58 4.83 17.09
C SER A 82 -1.15 3.44 17.37
N VAL A 83 -0.56 2.42 16.72
CA VAL A 83 -0.98 1.03 16.82
C VAL A 83 0.22 0.17 17.21
N ASP A 84 0.02 -0.75 18.15
CA ASP A 84 1.04 -1.71 18.60
C ASP A 84 0.39 -3.09 18.71
N VAL A 85 0.16 -3.73 17.59
CA VAL A 85 -0.54 -5.02 17.49
C VAL A 85 0.41 -6.11 16.97
N ILE A 86 1.18 -5.82 15.92
CA ILE A 86 2.07 -6.80 15.29
C ILE A 86 3.48 -6.61 15.84
N ARG A 87 3.76 -7.28 16.95
CA ARG A 87 5.02 -7.09 17.69
C ARG A 87 6.24 -7.69 16.97
N SER A 88 6.02 -8.67 16.11
CA SER A 88 7.11 -9.29 15.34
C SER A 88 7.60 -8.39 14.21
N ASP A 89 6.79 -7.45 13.77
CA ASP A 89 7.15 -6.50 12.71
C ASP A 89 6.41 -5.17 12.94
N PRO A 90 7.03 -4.23 13.68
CA PRO A 90 6.42 -2.93 13.92
C PRO A 90 6.12 -2.12 12.66
N ASP A 91 6.81 -2.39 11.54
CA ASP A 91 6.54 -1.71 10.28
C ASP A 91 5.14 -2.04 9.76
N ASP A 92 4.63 -3.24 10.04
CA ASP A 92 3.27 -3.62 9.67
C ASP A 92 2.23 -2.81 10.44
N ASP A 93 2.54 -2.40 11.67
CA ASP A 93 1.66 -1.54 12.44
C ASP A 93 1.49 -0.17 11.78
N ARG A 94 2.50 0.30 11.04
CA ARG A 94 2.41 1.57 10.29
C ARG A 94 1.36 1.47 9.18
N ILE A 95 1.20 0.29 8.60
CA ILE A 95 0.15 0.04 7.60
C ILE A 95 -1.23 0.12 8.26
N LEU A 96 -1.38 -0.49 9.42
CA LEU A 96 -2.64 -0.44 10.18
C LEU A 96 -3.00 0.99 10.58
N GLU A 97 -2.02 1.77 11.04
CA GLU A 97 -2.24 3.17 11.40
C GLU A 97 -2.75 3.98 10.23
N CYS A 98 -2.17 3.79 9.06
CA CYS A 98 -2.59 4.47 7.86
C CYS A 98 -4.05 4.13 7.52
N ALA A 99 -4.39 2.85 7.57
CA ALA A 99 -5.73 2.39 7.23
C ALA A 99 -6.80 2.91 8.19
N VAL A 100 -6.49 2.93 9.48
CA VAL A 100 -7.41 3.45 10.50
C VAL A 100 -7.64 4.95 10.31
N GLU A 101 -6.56 5.72 10.16
CA GLU A 101 -6.66 7.17 10.00
C GLU A 101 -7.39 7.54 8.71
N ALA A 102 -7.16 6.79 7.64
CA ALA A 102 -7.80 7.02 6.35
C ALA A 102 -9.23 6.50 6.29
N GLN A 103 -9.68 5.78 7.31
CA GLN A 103 -10.97 5.08 7.30
C GLN A 103 -11.09 4.17 6.07
N ALA A 104 -10.00 3.44 5.78
CA ALA A 104 -9.96 2.55 4.64
C ALA A 104 -10.86 1.34 4.85
N HIS A 105 -11.35 0.80 3.74
CA HIS A 105 -12.16 -0.43 3.76
C HIS A 105 -11.27 -1.67 3.72
N PHE A 106 -10.14 -1.57 3.01
CA PHE A 106 -9.24 -2.71 2.79
C PHE A 106 -7.79 -2.28 2.87
N ILE A 107 -6.97 -3.23 3.35
CA ILE A 107 -5.51 -3.20 3.18
C ILE A 107 -5.20 -4.33 2.19
N VAL A 108 -4.39 -4.03 1.17
CA VAL A 108 -3.89 -5.04 0.25
C VAL A 108 -2.44 -5.30 0.58
N SER A 109 -2.12 -6.53 0.97
CA SER A 109 -0.80 -6.92 1.45
C SER A 109 -0.49 -8.37 1.08
N GLY A 110 0.80 -8.67 0.93
CA GLY A 110 1.28 -10.04 0.81
C GLY A 110 1.98 -10.52 2.08
N ASP A 111 2.02 -9.70 3.12
CA ASP A 111 2.73 -10.03 4.36
C ASP A 111 1.94 -11.04 5.18
N PRO A 112 2.56 -12.17 5.58
CA PRO A 112 1.86 -13.19 6.36
C PRO A 112 1.30 -12.68 7.68
N HIS A 113 1.99 -11.77 8.36
CA HIS A 113 1.52 -11.26 9.65
C HIS A 113 0.23 -10.45 9.49
N LEU A 114 0.15 -9.62 8.47
CA LEU A 114 -1.05 -8.86 8.18
C LEU A 114 -2.18 -9.76 7.68
N LEU A 115 -1.87 -10.70 6.79
CA LEU A 115 -2.87 -11.63 6.25
C LEU A 115 -3.43 -12.54 7.35
N ASP A 116 -2.59 -12.98 8.29
CA ASP A 116 -3.03 -13.79 9.42
C ASP A 116 -3.97 -13.00 10.34
N LEU A 117 -3.73 -11.71 10.50
CA LEU A 117 -4.64 -10.86 11.25
C LEU A 117 -6.01 -10.79 10.58
N GLY A 118 -6.06 -10.73 9.26
CA GLY A 118 -7.26 -10.81 8.43
C GLY A 118 -8.17 -9.60 8.49
N LYS A 119 -8.32 -9.00 9.65
CA LYS A 119 -9.17 -7.84 9.86
C LYS A 119 -8.67 -7.07 11.06
N PHE A 120 -8.65 -5.75 10.95
CA PHE A 120 -8.32 -4.88 12.08
C PHE A 120 -9.37 -3.78 12.15
N GLU A 121 -10.09 -3.71 13.27
CA GLU A 121 -11.24 -2.85 13.45
C GLU A 121 -12.24 -3.09 12.29
N LYS A 122 -12.50 -2.11 11.43
CA LYS A 122 -13.41 -2.26 10.30
C LYS A 122 -12.69 -2.52 8.97
N VAL A 123 -11.35 -2.64 9.03
CA VAL A 123 -10.50 -2.78 7.83
C VAL A 123 -10.24 -4.26 7.56
N ARG A 124 -10.63 -4.74 6.38
CA ARG A 124 -10.30 -6.11 5.95
C ARG A 124 -8.93 -6.12 5.28
N ILE A 125 -8.20 -7.20 5.49
CA ILE A 125 -6.85 -7.37 4.92
C ILE A 125 -6.90 -8.48 3.89
N LEU A 126 -6.56 -8.17 2.64
CA LEU A 126 -6.63 -9.10 1.52
C LEU A 126 -5.31 -9.12 0.77
N SER A 127 -4.97 -10.29 0.22
CA SER A 127 -3.87 -10.38 -0.74
C SER A 127 -4.27 -9.70 -2.06
N PRO A 128 -3.30 -9.34 -2.91
CA PRO A 128 -3.63 -8.84 -4.25
C PRO A 128 -4.54 -9.78 -5.02
N ALA A 129 -4.28 -11.09 -4.95
CA ALA A 129 -5.09 -12.10 -5.64
C ALA A 129 -6.55 -12.08 -5.14
N ASP A 130 -6.74 -12.08 -3.83
CA ASP A 130 -8.08 -12.11 -3.25
C ASP A 130 -8.83 -10.79 -3.50
N TYR A 131 -8.12 -9.67 -3.43
CA TYR A 131 -8.70 -8.37 -3.73
C TYR A 131 -9.22 -8.32 -5.17
N LEU A 132 -8.40 -8.74 -6.13
CA LEU A 132 -8.80 -8.76 -7.54
C LEU A 132 -9.97 -9.70 -7.80
N LYS A 133 -10.00 -10.82 -7.10
CA LYS A 133 -11.08 -11.81 -7.22
C LYS A 133 -12.43 -11.23 -6.79
N GLU A 134 -12.43 -10.37 -5.78
CA GLU A 134 -13.65 -9.74 -5.26
C GLU A 134 -14.07 -8.51 -6.03
N PHE A 135 -13.12 -7.71 -6.54
CA PHE A 135 -13.39 -6.34 -7.00
C PHE A 135 -12.94 -6.04 -8.43
N ALA A 136 -12.25 -6.93 -9.09
CA ALA A 136 -11.80 -6.67 -10.47
C ALA A 136 -12.60 -7.39 -11.52
#